data_54391952c507403924bf6489131c4692
#
_entry.id   54391952c507403924bf6489131c4692
#
_cell.length_a   1.000
_cell.length_b   1.000
_cell.length_c   1.000
_cell.angle_alpha   90.00
_cell.angle_beta   90.00
_cell.angle_gamma   90.00
#
_symmetry.space_group_name_H-M   'P 1'
#
loop_
_entity.id
_entity.type
_entity.pdbx_description
1 polymer ?
#
loop_
_entity_poly.entity_id
_entity_poly.type
_entity_poly.pdbx_seq_one_letter_code
_entity_poly.pdbx_strand_id
1 'polypeptide(L)'
;MKKTVIIITAVALLLSGVQSGAKSRTLGAFIEKVNSSLVSFDYSFSMQTPASKSKMTGKGKVKIQGSSFFLDGNGLEVWCDGTTRWTIDRFSEEALVESVEESSDGFATNPALMISAVDEAFDEVSFGTAKFAGKTVDASSLTPVLKGKSSMDIAGLKLFFKSGTTELVGAEIKLNDGSVSEFSISGLSFSAKGQEKGSFRFDEKTLGNSYVVTDLR
;
A
#
# COMPACT_ATOMS: atom_id res chain seq x y z
N MET A 1 26.39 -64.77 18.56
CA MET A 1 26.76 -63.68 17.63
C MET A 1 25.55 -62.81 17.44
N LYS A 2 25.46 -61.64 18.10
CA LYS A 2 24.36 -60.69 18.01
C LYS A 2 24.78 -59.60 16.98
N LYS A 3 24.06 -59.49 15.89
CA LYS A 3 24.27 -58.46 14.88
C LYS A 3 23.51 -57.19 15.32
N THR A 4 24.25 -56.13 15.67
CA THR A 4 23.71 -54.82 15.98
C THR A 4 23.49 -54.07 14.66
N VAL A 5 22.23 -53.76 14.36
CA VAL A 5 21.86 -52.89 13.20
C VAL A 5 21.85 -51.45 13.72
N ILE A 6 22.77 -50.64 13.18
CA ILE A 6 22.81 -49.21 13.44
C ILE A 6 21.91 -48.53 12.39
N ILE A 7 20.79 -47.97 12.84
CA ILE A 7 19.91 -47.13 12.02
C ILE A 7 20.46 -45.70 12.07
N ILE A 8 21.04 -45.22 10.99
CA ILE A 8 21.45 -43.82 10.83
C ILE A 8 20.21 -43.05 10.38
N THR A 9 19.61 -42.33 11.31
CA THR A 9 18.52 -41.40 10.99
C THR A 9 19.15 -40.11 10.44
N ALA A 10 19.11 -39.91 9.12
CA ALA A 10 19.49 -38.65 8.50
C ALA A 10 18.44 -37.59 8.82
N VAL A 11 18.75 -36.70 9.77
CA VAL A 11 17.98 -35.47 9.99
C VAL A 11 18.33 -34.51 8.89
N ALA A 12 17.46 -34.40 7.89
CA ALA A 12 17.51 -33.34 6.90
C ALA A 12 17.14 -32.02 7.59
N LEU A 13 18.13 -31.24 7.99
CA LEU A 13 17.97 -29.83 8.35
C LEU A 13 17.56 -29.09 7.07
N LEU A 14 16.27 -28.78 6.96
CA LEU A 14 15.80 -27.74 6.04
C LEU A 14 16.32 -26.40 6.57
N LEU A 15 17.50 -26.02 6.10
CA LEU A 15 18.00 -24.65 6.15
C LEU A 15 17.09 -23.81 5.23
N SER A 16 15.99 -23.27 5.80
CA SER A 16 15.30 -22.14 5.24
C SER A 16 16.26 -20.95 5.31
N GLY A 17 17.09 -20.82 4.29
CA GLY A 17 17.94 -19.65 4.12
C GLY A 17 17.04 -18.42 4.04
N VAL A 18 17.13 -17.55 5.02
CA VAL A 18 16.67 -16.19 4.93
C VAL A 18 17.50 -15.51 3.85
N GLN A 19 17.04 -15.56 2.61
CA GLN A 19 17.58 -14.74 1.53
C GLN A 19 17.06 -13.32 1.75
N SER A 20 17.84 -12.51 2.45
CA SER A 20 17.72 -11.07 2.47
C SER A 20 17.93 -10.53 1.05
N GLY A 21 16.90 -9.93 0.45
CA GLY A 21 17.05 -9.00 -0.66
C GLY A 21 16.42 -9.35 -2.02
N ALA A 22 15.92 -10.56 -2.27
CA ALA A 22 15.24 -10.86 -3.54
C ALA A 22 13.73 -10.93 -3.35
N LYS A 23 13.00 -10.03 -3.99
CA LYS A 23 11.52 -10.05 -4.00
C LYS A 23 11.02 -11.33 -4.67
N SER A 24 9.89 -11.87 -4.20
CA SER A 24 9.22 -12.99 -4.86
C SER A 24 8.86 -12.62 -6.30
N ARG A 25 8.74 -13.63 -7.16
CA ARG A 25 8.34 -13.41 -8.56
C ARG A 25 7.00 -12.67 -8.68
N THR A 26 6.05 -12.96 -7.80
CA THR A 26 4.73 -12.32 -7.78
C THR A 26 4.84 -10.84 -7.43
N LEU A 27 5.54 -10.50 -6.35
CA LEU A 27 5.74 -9.11 -5.93
C LEU A 27 6.56 -8.33 -6.96
N GLY A 28 7.66 -8.90 -7.47
CA GLY A 28 8.50 -8.25 -8.47
C GLY A 28 7.73 -7.92 -9.75
N ALA A 29 6.94 -8.87 -10.28
CA ALA A 29 6.13 -8.65 -11.47
C ALA A 29 4.97 -7.66 -11.22
N PHE A 30 4.42 -7.61 -10.02
CA PHE A 30 3.43 -6.58 -9.63
C PHE A 30 4.06 -5.19 -9.63
N ILE A 31 5.21 -5.03 -8.97
CA ILE A 31 5.97 -3.77 -8.92
C ILE A 31 6.33 -3.27 -10.32
N GLU A 32 6.82 -4.16 -11.19
CA GLU A 32 7.14 -3.82 -12.59
C GLU A 32 5.92 -3.25 -13.32
N LYS A 33 4.74 -3.87 -13.15
CA LYS A 33 3.48 -3.36 -13.73
C LYS A 33 3.10 -2.01 -13.15
N VAL A 34 3.19 -1.81 -11.84
CA VAL A 34 2.92 -0.52 -11.19
C VAL A 34 3.85 0.55 -11.73
N ASN A 35 5.16 0.28 -11.81
CA ASN A 35 6.16 1.23 -12.26
C ASN A 35 6.05 1.55 -13.77
N SER A 36 5.46 0.66 -14.58
CA SER A 36 5.34 0.83 -16.04
C SER A 36 3.99 1.32 -16.53
N SER A 37 2.97 1.43 -15.65
CA SER A 37 1.59 1.69 -16.06
C SER A 37 0.95 2.86 -15.33
N LEU A 38 -0.19 3.34 -15.85
CA LEU A 38 -1.22 4.00 -15.08
C LEU A 38 -2.05 2.91 -14.42
N VAL A 39 -2.07 2.90 -13.08
CA VAL A 39 -2.82 1.94 -12.26
C VAL A 39 -4.11 2.58 -11.80
N SER A 40 -5.24 1.88 -11.87
CA SER A 40 -6.49 2.32 -11.25
C SER A 40 -7.22 1.17 -10.59
N PHE A 41 -7.91 1.46 -9.47
CA PHE A 41 -8.70 0.48 -8.73
C PHE A 41 -9.71 1.16 -7.81
N ASP A 42 -10.73 0.40 -7.41
CA ASP A 42 -11.61 0.73 -6.31
C ASP A 42 -11.10 0.06 -5.03
N TYR A 43 -11.29 0.72 -3.88
CA TYR A 43 -10.93 0.14 -2.59
C TYR A 43 -12.06 0.30 -1.56
N SER A 44 -12.05 -0.59 -0.58
CA SER A 44 -12.69 -0.38 0.71
C SER A 44 -11.67 -0.67 1.81
N PHE A 45 -11.74 0.05 2.92
CA PHE A 45 -10.87 -0.19 4.04
C PHE A 45 -11.61 -0.27 5.36
N SER A 46 -10.99 -0.95 6.33
CA SER A 46 -11.36 -0.89 7.73
C SER A 46 -10.09 -0.71 8.56
N MET A 47 -10.14 0.19 9.53
CA MET A 47 -9.06 0.42 10.49
C MET A 47 -9.54 0.13 11.90
N GLN A 48 -8.79 -0.68 12.63
CA GLN A 48 -9.02 -1.00 14.03
C GLN A 48 -7.85 -0.48 14.85
N THR A 49 -8.15 0.36 15.85
CA THR A 49 -7.15 0.81 16.83
C THR A 49 -7.29 0.03 18.13
N PRO A 50 -6.20 -0.19 18.89
CA PRO A 50 -6.27 -0.89 20.18
C PRO A 50 -7.16 -0.17 21.21
N ALA A 51 -7.22 1.15 21.11
CA ALA A 51 -7.99 2.00 22.03
C ALA A 51 -9.49 2.04 21.72
N SER A 52 -9.92 1.63 20.52
CA SER A 52 -11.31 1.72 20.07
C SER A 52 -11.90 0.34 19.77
N LYS A 53 -13.10 0.10 20.26
CA LYS A 53 -13.91 -1.07 19.86
C LYS A 53 -14.58 -0.89 18.50
N SER A 54 -14.71 0.35 18.03
CA SER A 54 -15.32 0.69 16.75
C SER A 54 -14.26 0.65 15.64
N LYS A 55 -14.63 0.11 14.49
CA LYS A 55 -13.82 0.16 13.29
C LYS A 55 -14.14 1.43 12.51
N MET A 56 -13.12 2.15 12.08
CA MET A 56 -13.25 3.17 11.06
C MET A 56 -13.29 2.46 9.70
N THR A 57 -14.23 2.82 8.85
CA THR A 57 -14.38 2.21 7.52
C THR A 57 -14.53 3.27 6.45
N GLY A 58 -14.12 2.94 5.23
CA GLY A 58 -14.27 3.82 4.10
C GLY A 58 -14.16 3.07 2.78
N LYS A 59 -14.43 3.79 1.69
CA LYS A 59 -14.29 3.29 0.32
C LYS A 59 -13.97 4.43 -0.62
N GLY A 60 -13.36 4.10 -1.74
CA GLY A 60 -13.02 5.12 -2.73
C GLY A 60 -12.41 4.53 -3.98
N LYS A 61 -11.84 5.42 -4.77
CA LYS A 61 -11.16 5.13 -6.04
C LYS A 61 -9.76 5.70 -6.01
N VAL A 62 -8.86 5.03 -6.70
CA VAL A 62 -7.46 5.43 -6.82
C VAL A 62 -7.01 5.36 -8.26
N LYS A 63 -6.17 6.33 -8.64
CA LYS A 63 -5.32 6.28 -9.84
C LYS A 63 -3.90 6.61 -9.43
N ILE A 64 -2.91 5.91 -9.98
CA ILE A 64 -1.48 6.08 -9.66
C ILE A 64 -0.67 6.03 -10.95
N GLN A 65 0.30 6.92 -11.08
CA GLN A 65 1.32 6.87 -12.13
C GLN A 65 2.66 7.39 -11.61
N GLY A 66 3.56 6.47 -11.26
CA GLY A 66 4.81 6.81 -10.57
C GLY A 66 4.54 7.44 -9.20
N SER A 67 5.10 8.63 -8.93
CA SER A 67 4.87 9.40 -7.71
C SER A 67 3.57 10.22 -7.72
N SER A 68 2.86 10.27 -8.86
CA SER A 68 1.62 11.03 -8.98
C SER A 68 0.42 10.14 -8.70
N PHE A 69 -0.59 10.68 -7.99
CA PHE A 69 -1.79 9.92 -7.70
C PHE A 69 -3.03 10.81 -7.51
N PHE A 70 -4.17 10.20 -7.67
CA PHE A 70 -5.49 10.72 -7.30
C PHE A 70 -6.20 9.69 -6.43
N LEU A 71 -6.78 10.15 -5.34
CA LEU A 71 -7.66 9.38 -4.48
C LEU A 71 -8.95 10.15 -4.27
N ASP A 72 -10.08 9.48 -4.40
CA ASP A 72 -11.41 10.00 -4.10
C ASP A 72 -12.13 9.00 -3.19
N GLY A 73 -12.55 9.43 -2.03
CA GLY A 73 -13.29 8.59 -1.10
C GLY A 73 -13.74 9.32 0.16
N ASN A 74 -14.96 9.02 0.60
CA ASN A 74 -15.55 9.53 1.83
C ASN A 74 -15.60 11.07 1.93
N GLY A 75 -15.76 11.77 0.80
CA GLY A 75 -15.79 13.24 0.76
C GLY A 75 -14.42 13.91 0.73
N LEU A 76 -13.34 13.12 0.79
CA LEU A 76 -11.97 13.57 0.61
C LEU A 76 -11.50 13.28 -0.81
N GLU A 77 -10.92 14.29 -1.46
CA GLU A 77 -10.16 14.12 -2.69
C GLU A 77 -8.70 14.46 -2.40
N VAL A 78 -7.78 13.57 -2.75
CA VAL A 78 -6.34 13.83 -2.66
C VAL A 78 -5.73 13.75 -4.05
N TRP A 79 -5.13 14.84 -4.46
CA TRP A 79 -4.42 14.98 -5.72
C TRP A 79 -2.94 15.14 -5.43
N CYS A 80 -2.07 14.49 -6.18
CA CYS A 80 -0.63 14.62 -6.06
C CYS A 80 0.02 14.55 -7.43
N ASP A 81 0.74 15.57 -7.83
CA ASP A 81 1.45 15.61 -9.11
C ASP A 81 2.92 15.14 -9.00
N GLY A 82 3.30 14.63 -7.83
CA GLY A 82 4.65 14.18 -7.51
C GLY A 82 5.50 15.24 -6.79
N THR A 83 5.05 16.49 -6.71
CA THR A 83 5.73 17.60 -6.01
C THR A 83 4.80 18.33 -5.05
N THR A 84 3.56 18.50 -5.43
CA THR A 84 2.52 19.15 -4.62
C THR A 84 1.40 18.16 -4.35
N ARG A 85 0.88 18.20 -3.13
CA ARG A 85 -0.30 17.47 -2.70
C ARG A 85 -1.42 18.46 -2.37
N TRP A 86 -2.62 18.22 -2.92
CA TRP A 86 -3.85 18.93 -2.60
C TRP A 86 -4.78 17.95 -1.91
N THR A 87 -5.21 18.26 -0.70
CA THR A 87 -6.22 17.51 0.03
C THR A 87 -7.47 18.38 0.15
N ILE A 88 -8.57 17.94 -0.45
CA ILE A 88 -9.82 18.68 -0.53
C ILE A 88 -10.86 17.94 0.30
N ASP A 89 -11.32 18.55 1.39
CA ASP A 89 -12.47 18.07 2.16
C ASP A 89 -13.74 18.76 1.66
N ARG A 90 -14.60 17.96 1.04
CA ARG A 90 -15.86 18.45 0.47
C ARG A 90 -16.93 18.70 1.51
N PHE A 91 -16.79 18.15 2.72
CA PHE A 91 -17.77 18.34 3.80
C PHE A 91 -17.47 19.58 4.63
N SER A 92 -16.20 19.81 4.98
CA SER A 92 -15.79 21.01 5.72
C SER A 92 -15.53 22.21 4.81
N GLU A 93 -15.49 22.02 3.49
CA GLU A 93 -15.11 23.04 2.50
C GLU A 93 -13.70 23.58 2.78
N GLU A 94 -12.76 22.66 3.07
CA GLU A 94 -11.37 22.99 3.33
C GLU A 94 -10.47 22.40 2.25
N ALA A 95 -9.40 23.12 1.91
CA ALA A 95 -8.37 22.66 0.99
C ALA A 95 -6.99 22.91 1.62
N LEU A 96 -6.19 21.84 1.72
CA LEU A 96 -4.80 21.91 2.16
C LEU A 96 -3.90 21.68 0.94
N VAL A 97 -2.92 22.57 0.77
CA VAL A 97 -1.90 22.46 -0.30
C VAL A 97 -0.53 22.41 0.34
N GLU A 98 0.25 21.38 0.04
CA GLU A 98 1.54 21.14 0.69
C GLU A 98 2.57 20.50 -0.25
N SER A 99 3.86 20.68 0.07
CA SER A 99 4.94 19.98 -0.61
C SER A 99 4.98 18.50 -0.20
N VAL A 100 5.22 17.60 -1.16
CA VAL A 100 5.30 16.14 -0.89
C VAL A 100 6.43 15.79 0.10
N GLU A 101 7.55 16.55 0.08
CA GLU A 101 8.70 16.30 0.96
C GLU A 101 8.40 16.48 2.45
N GLU A 102 7.39 17.29 2.78
CA GLU A 102 7.01 17.61 4.17
C GLU A 102 5.92 16.67 4.71
N SER A 103 5.33 15.84 3.86
CA SER A 103 4.13 15.05 4.17
C SER A 103 4.43 13.55 4.31
N SER A 104 4.87 13.14 5.49
CA SER A 104 4.99 11.69 5.83
C SER A 104 3.66 11.06 6.27
N ASP A 105 2.61 11.86 6.44
CA ASP A 105 1.36 11.43 7.05
C ASP A 105 0.37 10.82 6.04
N GLY A 106 -0.39 9.82 6.50
CA GLY A 106 -1.49 9.24 5.74
C GLY A 106 -1.21 7.89 5.07
N PHE A 107 -0.01 7.31 5.20
CA PHE A 107 0.31 6.03 4.57
C PHE A 107 -0.65 4.90 4.97
N ALA A 108 -1.07 4.87 6.24
CA ALA A 108 -1.98 3.85 6.77
C ALA A 108 -3.42 3.95 6.25
N THR A 109 -3.81 5.08 5.70
CA THR A 109 -5.16 5.36 5.20
C THR A 109 -5.21 5.65 3.70
N ASN A 110 -4.04 5.81 3.06
CA ASN A 110 -3.94 6.11 1.64
C ASN A 110 -3.31 4.95 0.85
N PRO A 111 -4.14 4.11 0.20
CA PRO A 111 -3.63 2.97 -0.57
C PRO A 111 -2.83 3.37 -1.81
N ALA A 112 -2.93 4.62 -2.28
CA ALA A 112 -2.11 5.11 -3.37
C ALA A 112 -0.65 5.25 -2.95
N LEU A 113 -0.39 5.85 -1.78
CA LEU A 113 0.96 5.95 -1.21
C LEU A 113 1.55 4.57 -0.93
N MET A 114 0.74 3.66 -0.37
CA MET A 114 1.16 2.29 -0.10
C MET A 114 1.67 1.60 -1.38
N ILE A 115 0.92 1.67 -2.47
CA ILE A 115 1.26 0.97 -3.71
C ILE A 115 2.42 1.65 -4.44
N SER A 116 2.47 2.98 -4.51
CA SER A 116 3.53 3.71 -5.21
C SER A 116 4.89 3.56 -4.52
N ALA A 117 4.92 3.45 -3.18
CA ALA A 117 6.14 3.37 -2.40
C ALA A 117 6.62 1.95 -2.10
N VAL A 118 5.88 0.89 -2.50
CA VAL A 118 6.17 -0.49 -2.09
C VAL A 118 7.56 -0.95 -2.50
N ASP A 119 8.08 -0.48 -3.61
CA ASP A 119 9.41 -0.87 -4.12
C ASP A 119 10.57 -0.27 -3.32
N GLU A 120 10.44 0.99 -2.95
CA GLU A 120 11.50 1.77 -2.33
C GLU A 120 11.45 1.73 -0.80
N ALA A 121 10.25 1.62 -0.25
CA ALA A 121 10.00 1.76 1.17
C ALA A 121 9.97 0.44 1.96
N PHE A 122 9.93 -0.72 1.25
CA PHE A 122 9.76 -2.01 1.89
C PHE A 122 10.67 -3.11 1.32
N ASP A 123 11.16 -3.97 2.22
CA ASP A 123 11.79 -5.25 1.90
C ASP A 123 10.81 -6.39 2.12
N GLU A 124 10.74 -7.34 1.19
CA GLU A 124 9.97 -8.57 1.35
C GLU A 124 10.71 -9.52 2.30
N VAL A 125 10.04 -9.90 3.39
CA VAL A 125 10.60 -10.82 4.40
C VAL A 125 10.08 -12.24 4.23
N SER A 126 8.90 -12.42 3.62
CA SER A 126 8.38 -13.75 3.28
C SER A 126 7.30 -13.69 2.21
N PHE A 127 7.21 -14.78 1.44
CA PHE A 127 6.13 -15.05 0.50
C PHE A 127 5.51 -16.41 0.81
N GLY A 128 4.20 -16.51 0.77
CA GLY A 128 3.48 -17.75 1.07
C GLY A 128 1.99 -17.62 0.85
N THR A 129 1.20 -18.50 1.46
CA THR A 129 -0.26 -18.47 1.38
C THR A 129 -0.87 -17.94 2.67
N ALA A 130 -2.00 -17.22 2.55
CA ALA A 130 -2.75 -16.67 3.68
C ALA A 130 -4.27 -16.81 3.44
N LYS A 131 -5.06 -16.45 4.46
CA LYS A 131 -6.49 -16.23 4.31
C LYS A 131 -6.76 -14.73 4.25
N PHE A 132 -7.49 -14.31 3.22
CA PHE A 132 -7.97 -12.94 3.07
C PHE A 132 -9.41 -12.96 2.53
N ALA A 133 -10.31 -12.22 3.17
CA ALA A 133 -11.75 -12.19 2.83
C ALA A 133 -12.36 -13.61 2.63
N GLY A 134 -11.98 -14.56 3.51
CA GLY A 134 -12.45 -15.94 3.48
C GLY A 134 -11.83 -16.84 2.39
N LYS A 135 -10.98 -16.32 1.52
CA LYS A 135 -10.32 -17.07 0.43
C LYS A 135 -8.86 -17.37 0.76
N THR A 136 -8.33 -18.44 0.16
CA THR A 136 -6.87 -18.68 0.17
C THR A 136 -6.26 -17.83 -0.94
N VAL A 137 -5.21 -17.09 -0.60
CA VAL A 137 -4.53 -16.13 -1.48
C VAL A 137 -3.02 -16.29 -1.31
N ASP A 138 -2.25 -15.79 -2.26
CA ASP A 138 -0.81 -15.62 -2.07
C ASP A 138 -0.56 -14.32 -1.30
N ALA A 139 0.45 -14.30 -0.45
CA ALA A 139 0.74 -13.17 0.42
C ALA A 139 2.24 -12.88 0.45
N SER A 140 2.59 -11.61 0.22
CA SER A 140 3.91 -11.05 0.48
C SER A 140 3.87 -10.28 1.80
N SER A 141 4.72 -10.67 2.74
CA SER A 141 4.93 -9.93 3.99
C SER A 141 6.16 -9.04 3.85
N LEU A 142 6.00 -7.77 4.17
CA LEU A 142 7.01 -6.74 3.95
C LEU A 142 7.29 -5.99 5.25
N THR A 143 8.53 -5.54 5.41
CA THR A 143 8.97 -4.69 6.53
C THR A 143 9.49 -3.37 5.97
N PRO A 144 9.28 -2.24 6.68
CA PRO A 144 9.83 -0.96 6.25
C PRO A 144 11.34 -0.98 6.17
N VAL A 145 11.90 -0.38 5.11
CA VAL A 145 13.33 -0.11 5.00
C VAL A 145 13.63 1.17 5.74
N LEU A 146 14.38 1.07 6.85
CA LEU A 146 14.80 2.23 7.64
C LEU A 146 15.89 3.02 6.89
N LYS A 147 15.51 3.78 5.87
CA LYS A 147 16.40 4.72 5.19
C LYS A 147 15.98 6.16 5.54
N GLY A 148 16.74 6.79 6.43
CA GLY A 148 16.63 8.23 6.70
C GLY A 148 15.60 8.62 7.77
N LYS A 149 15.30 9.91 7.86
CA LYS A 149 14.51 10.55 8.92
C LYS A 149 12.99 10.29 8.87
N SER A 150 12.50 9.51 7.92
CA SER A 150 11.08 9.15 7.84
C SER A 150 10.82 7.92 8.69
N SER A 151 10.48 8.13 9.96
CA SER A 151 9.84 7.11 10.77
C SER A 151 8.41 6.94 10.26
N MET A 152 8.22 6.09 9.25
CA MET A 152 6.88 5.59 8.99
C MET A 152 6.43 4.84 10.24
N ASP A 153 5.28 5.24 10.82
CA ASP A 153 4.66 4.54 11.95
C ASP A 153 4.14 3.14 11.59
N ILE A 154 4.80 2.48 10.63
CA ILE A 154 4.42 1.18 10.07
C ILE A 154 5.33 0.11 10.65
N ALA A 155 4.73 -0.87 11.30
CA ALA A 155 5.39 -2.08 11.77
C ALA A 155 5.51 -3.15 10.68
N GLY A 156 4.60 -3.15 9.71
CA GLY A 156 4.61 -4.10 8.59
C GLY A 156 3.49 -3.87 7.59
N LEU A 157 3.72 -4.39 6.40
CA LEU A 157 2.77 -4.38 5.30
C LEU A 157 2.61 -5.82 4.78
N LYS A 158 1.38 -6.24 4.51
CA LYS A 158 1.10 -7.49 3.82
C LYS A 158 0.27 -7.23 2.59
N LEU A 159 0.72 -7.73 1.45
CA LEU A 159 0.01 -7.65 0.19
C LEU A 159 -0.59 -9.01 -0.15
N PHE A 160 -1.86 -9.03 -0.53
CA PHE A 160 -2.61 -10.24 -0.86
C PHE A 160 -2.89 -10.28 -2.35
N PHE A 161 -2.45 -11.37 -3.00
CA PHE A 161 -2.63 -11.61 -4.42
C PHE A 161 -3.57 -12.78 -4.65
N LYS A 162 -4.37 -12.71 -5.69
CA LYS A 162 -5.13 -13.87 -6.16
C LYS A 162 -4.15 -14.99 -6.49
N SER A 163 -4.38 -16.20 -5.92
CA SER A 163 -3.44 -17.32 -6.00
C SER A 163 -2.96 -17.60 -7.42
N GLY A 164 -1.64 -17.70 -7.57
CA GLY A 164 -0.98 -17.98 -8.85
C GLY A 164 -0.96 -16.81 -9.84
N THR A 165 -1.32 -15.58 -9.39
CA THR A 165 -1.36 -14.39 -10.25
C THR A 165 -0.64 -13.21 -9.62
N THR A 166 -0.53 -12.10 -10.37
CA THR A 166 -0.05 -10.80 -9.89
C THR A 166 -1.20 -9.83 -9.61
N GLU A 167 -2.44 -10.30 -9.55
CA GLU A 167 -3.62 -9.50 -9.27
C GLU A 167 -3.70 -9.23 -7.76
N LEU A 168 -3.44 -8.00 -7.35
CA LEU A 168 -3.58 -7.55 -5.97
C LEU A 168 -5.07 -7.48 -5.62
N VAL A 169 -5.47 -8.17 -4.54
CA VAL A 169 -6.86 -8.22 -4.06
C VAL A 169 -7.04 -7.56 -2.70
N GLY A 170 -5.94 -7.23 -2.03
CA GLY A 170 -5.99 -6.53 -0.75
C GLY A 170 -4.63 -6.27 -0.14
N ALA A 171 -4.65 -5.55 0.98
CA ALA A 171 -3.47 -5.26 1.79
C ALA A 171 -3.83 -5.14 3.27
N GLU A 172 -2.87 -5.42 4.13
CA GLU A 172 -2.94 -5.19 5.58
C GLU A 172 -1.74 -4.34 5.99
N ILE A 173 -1.98 -3.21 6.63
CA ILE A 173 -0.96 -2.35 7.21
C ILE A 173 -1.06 -2.45 8.72
N LYS A 174 0.03 -2.83 9.37
CA LYS A 174 0.14 -2.82 10.83
C LYS A 174 0.99 -1.63 11.25
N LEU A 175 0.46 -0.82 12.17
CA LEU A 175 1.17 0.32 12.75
C LEU A 175 1.91 -0.06 14.02
N ASN A 176 2.87 0.78 14.42
CA ASN A 176 3.68 0.59 15.63
C ASN A 176 2.86 0.69 16.92
N ASP A 177 1.75 1.44 16.91
CA ASP A 177 0.80 1.52 18.03
C ASP A 177 -0.13 0.30 18.14
N GLY A 178 0.01 -0.69 17.24
CA GLY A 178 -0.81 -1.89 17.16
C GLY A 178 -2.11 -1.72 16.37
N SER A 179 -2.37 -0.54 15.79
CA SER A 179 -3.49 -0.35 14.86
C SER A 179 -3.30 -1.18 13.59
N VAL A 180 -4.40 -1.65 13.02
CA VAL A 180 -4.39 -2.44 11.78
C VAL A 180 -5.38 -1.83 10.79
N SER A 181 -4.88 -1.52 9.60
CA SER A 181 -5.69 -1.14 8.44
C SER A 181 -5.73 -2.28 7.44
N GLU A 182 -6.92 -2.71 7.05
CA GLU A 182 -7.15 -3.73 6.03
C GLU A 182 -7.83 -3.09 4.82
N PHE A 183 -7.28 -3.29 3.63
CA PHE A 183 -7.81 -2.82 2.36
C PHE A 183 -8.26 -3.99 1.51
N SER A 184 -9.48 -3.94 1.00
CA SER A 184 -9.94 -4.79 -0.10
C SER A 184 -9.85 -4.00 -1.40
N ILE A 185 -9.27 -4.60 -2.44
CA ILE A 185 -9.03 -3.97 -3.74
C ILE A 185 -9.86 -4.70 -4.80
N SER A 186 -10.51 -3.94 -5.67
CA SER A 186 -11.30 -4.45 -6.79
C SER A 186 -11.13 -3.58 -8.04
N GLY A 187 -11.44 -4.12 -9.20
CA GLY A 187 -11.33 -3.39 -10.46
C GLY A 187 -9.90 -2.97 -10.83
N LEU A 188 -8.87 -3.64 -10.28
CA LEU A 188 -7.48 -3.32 -10.57
C LEU A 188 -7.20 -3.41 -12.06
N SER A 189 -6.75 -2.32 -12.64
CA SER A 189 -6.40 -2.21 -14.05
C SER A 189 -5.08 -1.49 -14.27
N PHE A 190 -4.42 -1.83 -15.38
CA PHE A 190 -3.15 -1.26 -15.81
C PHE A 190 -3.31 -0.75 -17.24
N SER A 191 -3.05 0.54 -17.46
CA SER A 191 -3.14 1.20 -18.76
C SER A 191 -1.79 1.81 -19.14
N ALA A 192 -1.60 2.11 -20.42
CA ALA A 192 -0.36 2.74 -20.88
C ALA A 192 -0.12 4.10 -20.20
N LYS A 193 1.13 4.35 -19.81
CA LYS A 193 1.57 5.66 -19.30
C LYS A 193 1.41 6.76 -20.35
N GLY A 194 1.19 7.98 -19.89
CA GLY A 194 1.33 9.18 -20.71
C GLY A 194 0.04 9.76 -21.26
N GLN A 195 -1.11 9.14 -21.03
CA GLN A 195 -2.40 9.70 -21.47
C GLN A 195 -2.93 10.79 -20.52
N GLU A 196 -2.33 10.97 -19.36
CA GLU A 196 -2.87 11.83 -18.30
C GLU A 196 -1.85 12.84 -17.74
N LYS A 197 -0.96 13.38 -18.56
CA LYS A 197 -0.11 14.52 -18.14
C LYS A 197 -1.03 15.69 -17.73
N GLY A 198 -1.08 15.98 -16.42
CA GLY A 198 -1.95 17.02 -15.85
C GLY A 198 -3.19 16.49 -15.12
N SER A 199 -3.54 15.20 -15.25
CA SER A 199 -4.72 14.62 -14.58
C SER A 199 -4.54 14.39 -13.07
N PHE A 200 -3.31 14.61 -12.55
CA PHE A 200 -2.99 14.48 -11.12
C PHE A 200 -2.79 15.84 -10.44
N ARG A 201 -3.01 16.94 -11.17
CA ARG A 201 -2.95 18.28 -10.61
C ARG A 201 -4.35 18.82 -10.38
N PHE A 202 -4.59 19.32 -9.17
CA PHE A 202 -5.84 20.01 -8.86
C PHE A 202 -5.83 21.44 -9.39
N ASP A 203 -6.93 21.87 -10.01
CA ASP A 203 -7.12 23.28 -10.37
C ASP A 203 -7.84 24.02 -9.23
N GLU A 204 -7.08 24.73 -8.40
CA GLU A 204 -7.57 25.48 -7.25
C GLU A 204 -8.66 26.51 -7.62
N LYS A 205 -8.71 26.98 -8.88
CA LYS A 205 -9.74 27.91 -9.37
C LYS A 205 -11.13 27.27 -9.43
N THR A 206 -11.21 25.94 -9.36
CA THR A 206 -12.48 25.20 -9.32
C THR A 206 -13.13 25.19 -7.94
N LEU A 207 -12.41 25.63 -6.90
CA LEU A 207 -12.95 25.76 -5.56
C LEU A 207 -13.94 26.92 -5.49
N GLY A 208 -15.07 26.70 -4.81
CA GLY A 208 -16.03 27.78 -4.53
C GLY A 208 -15.48 28.80 -3.53
N ASN A 209 -16.08 29.98 -3.48
CA ASN A 209 -15.67 31.06 -2.56
C ASN A 209 -15.85 30.71 -1.06
N SER A 210 -16.57 29.65 -0.76
CA SER A 210 -16.76 29.15 0.61
C SER A 210 -15.56 28.36 1.15
N TYR A 211 -14.66 27.89 0.25
CA TYR A 211 -13.51 27.08 0.66
C TYR A 211 -12.47 27.88 1.41
N VAL A 212 -12.02 27.34 2.54
CA VAL A 212 -10.82 27.82 3.24
C VAL A 212 -9.63 27.08 2.67
N VAL A 213 -8.72 27.82 2.03
CA VAL A 213 -7.51 27.26 1.44
C VAL A 213 -6.32 27.56 2.35
N THR A 214 -5.63 26.52 2.80
CA THR A 214 -4.38 26.60 3.55
C THR A 214 -3.24 26.14 2.64
N ASP A 215 -2.33 27.04 2.27
CA ASP A 215 -1.16 26.76 1.44
C ASP A 215 0.09 26.76 2.31
N LEU A 216 0.76 25.60 2.38
CA LEU A 216 1.98 25.35 3.16
C LEU A 216 3.23 25.12 2.28
N ARG A 217 3.17 25.42 0.99
CA ARG A 217 4.32 25.26 0.08
C ARG A 217 5.44 26.27 0.31
#